data_c9d83cad4314d81667ad0baebca140e1
#
_entry.id   c9d83cad4314d81667ad0baebca140e1
#
_cell.length_a   1.000
_cell.length_b   1.000
_cell.length_c   1.000
_cell.angle_alpha   90.00
_cell.angle_beta   90.00
_cell.angle_gamma   90.00
#
_symmetry.space_group_name_H-M   'P 1'
#
loop_
_entity.id
_entity.type
_entity.pdbx_description
1 polymer ?
#
loop_
_entity_poly.entity_id
_entity_poly.type
_entity_poly.pdbx_seq_one_letter_code
_entity_poly.pdbx_strand_id
1 'polypeptide(L)'
;MTPAKRVTIADIARMAGVSPGAVSFALNGRPGVSDETRQRILSVVEENGWQPSSAARALVGARANTVGFALARPARSLGSEAFFTDLIAGIESRLSESKVSLQLRLVSDIAEEMEVHRQWRSSNQVDGFIFIDPREDDPRVGRIEALDARAVMIGSEPSPEGSVPSVWIGDDTVAETLFSYLAALGHTRIAYVAGPAELEHTRLRAEVLGRMRTDGVEGVVIITDFSPARASAVTRSLLSGRQQPTAIVYDNDVMAVAGLRVAQEMGRAVPRDVSLASFDDSVIAGLINPSITAMTRDTFELGERAATLLLQQIEAGVNLPSVEGPTPVLTARESTAPPARLA
;
A
#
# COMPACT_ATOMS: atom_id res chain seq x y z
N MET A 1 9.05 5.20 42.59
CA MET A 1 7.62 5.33 42.31
C MET A 1 7.06 3.96 41.99
N THR A 2 6.19 3.42 42.82
CA THR A 2 5.52 2.13 42.55
C THR A 2 4.58 2.33 41.34
N PRO A 3 4.61 1.46 40.31
CA PRO A 3 3.72 1.61 39.17
C PRO A 3 2.28 1.58 39.64
N ALA A 4 1.47 2.53 39.19
CA ALA A 4 0.05 2.56 39.47
C ALA A 4 -0.58 1.25 39.03
N LYS A 5 -1.21 0.54 39.94
CA LYS A 5 -1.85 -0.76 39.67
C LYS A 5 -2.96 -0.59 38.65
N ARG A 6 -2.79 -1.18 37.46
CA ARG A 6 -3.76 -1.12 36.37
C ARG A 6 -5.11 -1.69 36.86
N VAL A 7 -6.19 -0.92 36.72
CA VAL A 7 -7.55 -1.36 37.07
C VAL A 7 -7.87 -2.60 36.24
N THR A 8 -8.44 -3.62 36.91
CA THR A 8 -8.82 -4.90 36.30
C THR A 8 -10.33 -5.04 36.20
N ILE A 9 -10.84 -6.01 35.42
CA ILE A 9 -12.29 -6.32 35.38
C ILE A 9 -12.84 -6.65 36.76
N ALA A 10 -12.04 -7.28 37.62
CA ALA A 10 -12.42 -7.59 38.99
C ALA A 10 -12.56 -6.34 39.87
N ASP A 11 -11.75 -5.31 39.61
CA ASP A 11 -11.86 -4.01 40.30
C ASP A 11 -13.11 -3.27 39.85
N ILE A 12 -13.41 -3.24 38.53
CA ILE A 12 -14.67 -2.68 37.97
C ILE A 12 -15.89 -3.42 38.59
N ALA A 13 -15.85 -4.74 38.60
CA ALA A 13 -16.95 -5.55 39.19
C ALA A 13 -17.21 -5.21 40.68
N ARG A 14 -16.15 -5.05 41.46
CA ARG A 14 -16.23 -4.65 42.87
C ARG A 14 -16.80 -3.23 42.99
N MET A 15 -16.35 -2.27 42.20
CA MET A 15 -16.85 -0.87 42.23
C MET A 15 -18.30 -0.78 41.78
N ALA A 16 -18.73 -1.57 40.80
CA ALA A 16 -20.10 -1.62 40.32
C ALA A 16 -21.03 -2.52 41.17
N GLY A 17 -20.50 -3.27 42.16
CA GLY A 17 -21.26 -4.18 43.02
C GLY A 17 -21.83 -5.37 42.28
N VAL A 18 -21.10 -5.93 41.31
CA VAL A 18 -21.54 -7.06 40.45
C VAL A 18 -20.43 -8.11 40.30
N SER A 19 -20.75 -9.24 39.69
CA SER A 19 -19.73 -10.24 39.31
C SER A 19 -18.90 -9.79 38.07
N PRO A 20 -17.66 -10.27 37.92
CA PRO A 20 -16.89 -10.04 36.70
C PRO A 20 -17.59 -10.50 35.42
N GLY A 21 -18.41 -11.56 35.50
CA GLY A 21 -19.23 -12.03 34.38
C GLY A 21 -20.31 -11.03 33.98
N ALA A 22 -20.97 -10.36 34.97
CA ALA A 22 -21.94 -9.31 34.69
C ALA A 22 -21.30 -8.09 34.01
N VAL A 23 -20.09 -7.70 34.42
CA VAL A 23 -19.32 -6.65 33.72
C VAL A 23 -19.06 -7.05 32.28
N SER A 24 -18.61 -8.29 32.04
CA SER A 24 -18.38 -8.80 30.68
C SER A 24 -19.67 -8.79 29.84
N PHE A 25 -20.81 -9.19 30.41
CA PHE A 25 -22.10 -9.18 29.69
C PHE A 25 -22.57 -7.77 29.39
N ALA A 26 -22.41 -6.83 30.32
CA ALA A 26 -22.76 -5.42 30.12
C ALA A 26 -21.95 -4.78 28.96
N LEU A 27 -20.64 -4.99 28.97
CA LEU A 27 -19.72 -4.43 27.94
C LEU A 27 -19.96 -5.01 26.55
N ASN A 28 -20.34 -6.27 26.45
CA ASN A 28 -20.57 -6.97 25.19
C ASN A 28 -22.05 -6.97 24.73
N GLY A 29 -22.91 -6.19 25.36
CA GLY A 29 -24.33 -6.11 24.97
C GLY A 29 -25.12 -7.40 25.16
N ARG A 30 -24.56 -8.41 25.85
CA ARG A 30 -25.21 -9.72 26.03
C ARG A 30 -26.41 -9.63 26.97
N PRO A 31 -27.46 -10.44 26.76
CA PRO A 31 -28.57 -10.55 27.71
C PRO A 31 -28.10 -11.17 29.05
N GLY A 32 -28.81 -10.88 30.12
CA GLY A 32 -28.49 -11.39 31.48
C GLY A 32 -28.07 -10.31 32.46
N VAL A 33 -28.11 -9.03 32.07
CA VAL A 33 -27.90 -7.86 32.93
C VAL A 33 -29.02 -6.86 32.65
N SER A 34 -29.69 -6.34 33.71
CA SER A 34 -30.72 -5.31 33.54
C SER A 34 -30.13 -3.99 33.02
N ASP A 35 -30.96 -3.17 32.36
CA ASP A 35 -30.49 -1.90 31.79
C ASP A 35 -29.94 -0.97 32.88
N GLU A 36 -30.53 -0.91 34.02
CA GLU A 36 -30.02 -0.13 35.16
C GLU A 36 -28.64 -0.61 35.63
N THR A 37 -28.45 -1.94 35.75
CA THR A 37 -27.16 -2.51 36.11
C THR A 37 -26.12 -2.28 35.01
N ARG A 38 -26.52 -2.36 33.73
CA ARG A 38 -25.67 -2.06 32.57
C ARG A 38 -25.17 -0.62 32.61
N GLN A 39 -26.08 0.34 32.79
CA GLN A 39 -25.72 1.76 32.91
C GLN A 39 -24.76 2.02 34.07
N ARG A 40 -25.02 1.45 35.25
CA ARG A 40 -24.13 1.57 36.40
C ARG A 40 -22.71 1.03 36.11
N ILE A 41 -22.61 -0.12 35.41
CA ILE A 41 -21.32 -0.70 35.03
C ILE A 41 -20.60 0.25 34.05
N LEU A 42 -21.30 0.77 33.01
CA LEU A 42 -20.72 1.67 32.01
C LEU A 42 -20.24 2.97 32.64
N SER A 43 -20.98 3.57 33.59
CA SER A 43 -20.52 4.74 34.34
C SER A 43 -19.23 4.46 35.11
N VAL A 44 -19.15 3.35 35.84
CA VAL A 44 -17.92 2.97 36.57
C VAL A 44 -16.75 2.76 35.62
N VAL A 45 -16.96 2.18 34.44
CA VAL A 45 -15.94 1.99 33.39
C VAL A 45 -15.43 3.33 32.90
N GLU A 46 -16.33 4.26 32.58
CA GLU A 46 -16.01 5.61 32.09
C GLU A 46 -15.27 6.45 33.13
N GLU A 47 -15.76 6.49 34.36
CA GLU A 47 -15.14 7.23 35.48
C GLU A 47 -13.70 6.80 35.78
N ASN A 48 -13.39 5.48 35.55
CA ASN A 48 -12.06 4.94 35.78
C ASN A 48 -11.20 4.88 34.52
N GLY A 49 -11.69 5.39 33.36
CA GLY A 49 -10.99 5.31 32.08
C GLY A 49 -10.56 3.87 31.71
N TRP A 50 -11.33 2.87 32.23
CA TRP A 50 -10.96 1.47 32.07
C TRP A 50 -11.48 0.91 30.73
N GLN A 51 -10.61 0.16 30.06
CA GLN A 51 -10.98 -0.60 28.87
C GLN A 51 -10.54 -2.06 29.01
N PRO A 52 -11.35 -3.02 28.52
CA PRO A 52 -10.94 -4.42 28.46
C PRO A 52 -9.63 -4.55 27.69
N SER A 53 -8.68 -5.32 28.21
CA SER A 53 -7.45 -5.62 27.46
C SER A 53 -7.78 -6.39 26.18
N SER A 54 -6.97 -6.23 25.13
CA SER A 54 -7.11 -7.01 23.89
C SER A 54 -7.11 -8.52 24.15
N ALA A 55 -6.29 -9.00 25.08
CA ALA A 55 -6.28 -10.39 25.51
C ALA A 55 -7.61 -10.83 26.18
N ALA A 56 -8.25 -9.96 26.97
CA ALA A 56 -9.54 -10.27 27.57
C ALA A 56 -10.68 -10.30 26.53
N ARG A 57 -10.62 -9.43 25.51
CA ARG A 57 -11.54 -9.45 24.38
C ARG A 57 -11.37 -10.71 23.53
N ALA A 58 -10.14 -11.10 23.26
CA ALA A 58 -9.81 -12.31 22.50
C ALA A 58 -10.38 -13.59 23.14
N LEU A 59 -10.31 -13.70 24.49
CA LEU A 59 -10.85 -14.85 25.24
C LEU A 59 -12.37 -15.01 25.15
N VAL A 60 -13.10 -13.93 24.85
CA VAL A 60 -14.57 -13.94 24.78
C VAL A 60 -15.07 -14.05 23.32
N GLY A 61 -14.16 -14.20 22.36
CA GLY A 61 -14.49 -14.23 20.92
C GLY A 61 -14.96 -12.87 20.38
N ALA A 62 -14.66 -11.77 21.09
CA ALA A 62 -14.97 -10.42 20.64
C ALA A 62 -13.95 -9.96 19.59
N ARG A 63 -14.36 -9.07 18.69
CA ARG A 63 -13.49 -8.46 17.68
C ARG A 63 -12.25 -7.80 18.32
N ALA A 64 -11.12 -7.92 17.66
CA ALA A 64 -9.89 -7.25 18.07
C ALA A 64 -9.98 -5.72 17.91
N ASN A 65 -10.86 -5.24 17.03
CA ASN A 65 -10.95 -3.87 16.54
C ASN A 65 -9.59 -3.39 16.03
N THR A 66 -8.94 -4.24 15.27
CA THR A 66 -7.61 -3.99 14.73
C THR A 66 -7.51 -4.62 13.34
N VAL A 67 -6.97 -3.88 12.39
CA VAL A 67 -6.63 -4.34 11.04
C VAL A 67 -5.11 -4.53 10.96
N GLY A 68 -4.67 -5.64 10.39
CA GLY A 68 -3.27 -5.95 10.18
C GLY A 68 -2.79 -5.51 8.80
N PHE A 69 -1.65 -4.83 8.76
CA PHE A 69 -0.92 -4.51 7.54
C PHE A 69 0.54 -4.89 7.72
N ALA A 70 0.92 -6.07 7.21
CA ALA A 70 2.31 -6.50 7.16
C ALA A 70 2.86 -6.13 5.77
N LEU A 71 4.03 -5.50 5.75
CA LEU A 71 4.61 -4.94 4.53
C LEU A 71 6.03 -5.48 4.34
N ALA A 72 6.22 -6.27 3.27
CA ALA A 72 7.51 -6.85 2.89
C ALA A 72 8.38 -5.81 2.16
N ARG A 73 8.86 -4.83 2.90
CA ARG A 73 9.71 -3.73 2.41
C ARG A 73 10.84 -3.40 3.39
N PRO A 74 12.02 -3.01 2.90
CA PRO A 74 13.06 -2.49 3.78
C PRO A 74 12.55 -1.32 4.60
N ALA A 75 12.78 -1.32 5.91
CA ALA A 75 12.25 -0.28 6.80
C ALA A 75 12.65 1.15 6.41
N ARG A 76 13.79 1.31 5.72
CA ARG A 76 14.27 2.62 5.27
C ARG A 76 13.52 3.14 4.04
N SER A 77 12.95 2.26 3.19
CA SER A 77 12.22 2.69 1.99
C SER A 77 10.88 3.32 2.36
N LEU A 78 10.23 2.85 3.42
CA LEU A 78 8.96 3.41 3.89
C LEU A 78 9.03 4.93 4.17
N GLY A 79 10.18 5.41 4.66
CA GLY A 79 10.36 6.84 4.95
C GLY A 79 10.74 7.70 3.73
N SER A 80 11.04 7.09 2.59
CA SER A 80 11.45 7.78 1.36
C SER A 80 10.41 7.75 0.25
N GLU A 81 9.53 6.74 0.24
CA GLU A 81 8.48 6.59 -0.76
C GLU A 81 7.18 7.23 -0.26
N ALA A 82 6.79 8.37 -0.84
CA ALA A 82 5.56 9.10 -0.49
C ALA A 82 4.31 8.23 -0.62
N PHE A 83 4.31 7.30 -1.59
CA PHE A 83 3.24 6.35 -1.82
C PHE A 83 2.79 5.63 -0.55
N PHE A 84 3.72 5.06 0.23
CA PHE A 84 3.37 4.31 1.44
C PHE A 84 2.89 5.21 2.58
N THR A 85 3.44 6.42 2.71
CA THR A 85 2.99 7.36 3.75
C THR A 85 1.57 7.82 3.51
N ASP A 86 1.21 8.13 2.27
CA ASP A 86 -0.13 8.56 1.89
C ASP A 86 -1.13 7.40 1.98
N LEU A 87 -0.74 6.20 1.54
CA LEU A 87 -1.56 4.99 1.65
C LEU A 87 -1.91 4.68 3.12
N ILE A 88 -0.90 4.66 3.99
CA ILE A 88 -1.08 4.39 5.42
C ILE A 88 -1.94 5.48 6.06
N ALA A 89 -1.74 6.74 5.70
CA ALA A 89 -2.56 7.85 6.19
C ALA A 89 -4.03 7.69 5.77
N GLY A 90 -4.32 7.27 4.54
CA GLY A 90 -5.67 7.01 4.06
C GLY A 90 -6.31 5.80 4.78
N ILE A 91 -5.58 4.71 4.95
CA ILE A 91 -6.04 3.56 5.73
C ILE A 91 -6.39 3.98 7.16
N GLU A 92 -5.48 4.69 7.85
CA GLU A 92 -5.65 5.11 9.24
C GLU A 92 -6.80 6.10 9.39
N SER A 93 -6.94 7.07 8.47
CA SER A 93 -8.07 8.01 8.44
C SER A 93 -9.40 7.26 8.52
N ARG A 94 -9.60 6.28 7.66
CA ARG A 94 -10.85 5.53 7.59
C ARG A 94 -11.07 4.59 8.78
N LEU A 95 -10.01 3.92 9.27
CA LEU A 95 -10.07 3.04 10.43
C LEU A 95 -10.39 3.81 11.71
N SER A 96 -9.78 4.99 11.89
CA SER A 96 -9.94 5.86 13.05
C SER A 96 -11.39 6.30 13.24
N GLU A 97 -12.11 6.67 12.17
CA GLU A 97 -13.54 6.97 12.19
C GLU A 97 -14.38 5.83 12.77
N SER A 98 -13.97 4.60 12.49
CA SER A 98 -14.63 3.37 12.97
C SER A 98 -14.10 2.89 14.32
N LYS A 99 -13.18 3.63 14.96
CA LYS A 99 -12.48 3.26 16.20
C LYS A 99 -11.77 1.90 16.10
N VAL A 100 -11.25 1.59 14.93
CA VAL A 100 -10.42 0.42 14.63
C VAL A 100 -8.98 0.88 14.54
N SER A 101 -8.04 0.11 15.09
CA SER A 101 -6.61 0.43 15.05
C SER A 101 -5.94 -0.22 13.86
N LEU A 102 -4.90 0.41 13.32
CA LEU A 102 -3.99 -0.20 12.36
C LEU A 102 -2.80 -0.83 13.10
N GLN A 103 -2.54 -2.11 12.85
CA GLN A 103 -1.31 -2.79 13.29
C GLN A 103 -0.38 -2.97 12.11
N LEU A 104 0.61 -2.09 11.99
CA LEU A 104 1.63 -2.14 10.95
C LEU A 104 2.83 -2.98 11.40
N ARG A 105 3.34 -3.84 10.50
CA ARG A 105 4.60 -4.56 10.68
C ARG A 105 5.41 -4.58 9.40
N LEU A 106 6.66 -4.14 9.50
CA LEU A 106 7.61 -4.29 8.41
C LEU A 106 8.31 -5.63 8.54
N VAL A 107 8.43 -6.36 7.43
CA VAL A 107 9.02 -7.68 7.33
C VAL A 107 10.03 -7.72 6.18
N SER A 108 10.90 -8.73 6.18
CA SER A 108 11.98 -8.83 5.20
C SER A 108 11.51 -9.36 3.84
N ASP A 109 10.49 -10.23 3.86
CA ASP A 109 10.00 -10.92 2.68
C ASP A 109 8.56 -11.45 2.87
N ILE A 110 8.00 -12.02 1.81
CA ILE A 110 6.63 -12.55 1.79
C ILE A 110 6.45 -13.77 2.70
N ALA A 111 7.50 -14.54 2.96
CA ALA A 111 7.42 -15.69 3.85
C ALA A 111 7.25 -15.24 5.30
N GLU A 112 8.01 -14.22 5.73
CA GLU A 112 7.83 -13.59 7.04
C GLU A 112 6.47 -12.90 7.15
N GLU A 113 5.99 -12.26 6.06
CA GLU A 113 4.65 -11.65 6.02
C GLU A 113 3.55 -12.69 6.30
N MET A 114 3.57 -13.83 5.63
CA MET A 114 2.62 -14.92 5.84
C MET A 114 2.69 -15.51 7.25
N GLU A 115 3.88 -15.58 7.85
CA GLU A 115 4.03 -16.02 9.24
C GLU A 115 3.46 -15.03 10.23
N VAL A 116 3.62 -13.73 9.99
CA VAL A 116 2.99 -12.65 10.77
C VAL A 116 1.47 -12.74 10.69
N HIS A 117 0.89 -12.97 9.50
CA HIS A 117 -0.55 -13.16 9.34
C HIS A 117 -1.06 -14.34 10.16
N ARG A 118 -0.34 -15.48 10.11
CA ARG A 118 -0.67 -16.66 10.91
C ARG A 118 -0.65 -16.35 12.41
N GLN A 119 0.39 -15.66 12.90
CA GLN A 119 0.53 -15.29 14.32
C GLN A 119 -0.60 -14.35 14.75
N TRP A 120 -0.88 -13.31 13.98
CA TRP A 120 -1.93 -12.36 14.31
C TRP A 120 -3.32 -13.01 14.34
N ARG A 121 -3.61 -13.89 13.38
CA ARG A 121 -4.88 -14.60 13.31
C ARG A 121 -5.03 -15.59 14.45
N SER A 122 -4.01 -16.42 14.71
CA SER A 122 -4.06 -17.45 15.77
C SER A 122 -4.17 -16.87 17.17
N SER A 123 -3.65 -15.67 17.41
CA SER A 123 -3.73 -14.95 18.68
C SER A 123 -4.85 -13.92 18.74
N ASN A 124 -5.73 -13.89 17.72
CA ASN A 124 -6.86 -12.96 17.60
C ASN A 124 -6.46 -11.49 17.82
N GLN A 125 -5.31 -11.10 17.23
CA GLN A 125 -4.79 -9.74 17.32
C GLN A 125 -5.41 -8.80 16.31
N VAL A 126 -5.88 -9.32 15.16
CA VAL A 126 -6.50 -8.56 14.08
C VAL A 126 -7.79 -9.23 13.60
N ASP A 127 -8.71 -8.44 13.07
CA ASP A 127 -9.98 -8.90 12.52
C ASP A 127 -9.89 -9.17 11.00
N GLY A 128 -8.89 -8.59 10.34
CA GLY A 128 -8.64 -8.75 8.91
C GLY A 128 -7.31 -8.15 8.49
N PHE A 129 -6.98 -8.30 7.20
CA PHE A 129 -5.68 -7.93 6.65
C PHE A 129 -5.81 -7.03 5.42
N ILE A 130 -4.86 -6.13 5.25
CA ILE A 130 -4.63 -5.42 3.99
C ILE A 130 -3.30 -5.93 3.42
N PHE A 131 -3.28 -6.20 2.12
CA PHE A 131 -2.10 -6.58 1.35
C PHE A 131 -1.83 -5.56 0.26
N ILE A 132 -0.59 -5.46 -0.13
CA ILE A 132 -0.16 -4.66 -1.28
C ILE A 132 0.90 -5.45 -2.06
N ASP A 133 1.29 -4.92 -3.21
CA ASP A 133 2.31 -5.53 -4.06
C ASP A 133 1.95 -6.98 -4.47
N PRO A 134 0.80 -7.16 -5.18
CA PRO A 134 0.38 -8.46 -5.64
C PRO A 134 1.42 -9.10 -6.57
N ARG A 135 1.44 -10.42 -6.57
CA ARG A 135 2.32 -11.24 -7.42
C ARG A 135 1.48 -12.18 -8.28
N GLU A 136 2.06 -12.64 -9.37
CA GLU A 136 1.50 -13.77 -10.10
C GLU A 136 1.48 -15.01 -9.18
N ASP A 137 0.37 -15.74 -9.14
CA ASP A 137 0.16 -16.87 -8.22
C ASP A 137 0.48 -16.51 -6.75
N ASP A 138 -0.06 -15.42 -6.27
CA ASP A 138 0.28 -14.87 -4.95
C ASP A 138 -0.01 -15.87 -3.81
N PRO A 139 1.02 -16.36 -3.10
CA PRO A 139 0.85 -17.40 -2.08
C PRO A 139 0.06 -16.90 -0.85
N ARG A 140 -0.10 -15.58 -0.70
CA ARG A 140 -0.87 -14.99 0.41
C ARG A 140 -2.35 -15.28 0.25
N VAL A 141 -2.88 -15.37 -0.98
CA VAL A 141 -4.29 -15.67 -1.25
C VAL A 141 -4.68 -17.00 -0.61
N GLY A 142 -4.00 -18.09 -0.97
CA GLY A 142 -4.28 -19.40 -0.39
C GLY A 142 -4.03 -19.47 1.13
N ARG A 143 -3.10 -18.67 1.66
CA ARG A 143 -2.87 -18.57 3.11
C ARG A 143 -4.06 -17.92 3.82
N ILE A 144 -4.63 -16.86 3.28
CA ILE A 144 -5.79 -16.18 3.88
C ILE A 144 -7.03 -17.06 3.87
N GLU A 145 -7.26 -17.80 2.79
CA GLU A 145 -8.32 -18.80 2.71
C GLU A 145 -8.18 -19.85 3.83
N ALA A 146 -6.98 -20.41 3.97
CA ALA A 146 -6.69 -21.42 5.01
C ALA A 146 -6.84 -20.87 6.44
N LEU A 147 -6.71 -19.57 6.64
CA LEU A 147 -6.92 -18.90 7.94
C LEU A 147 -8.39 -18.50 8.19
N ASP A 148 -9.28 -18.70 7.22
CA ASP A 148 -10.66 -18.19 7.25
C ASP A 148 -10.70 -16.71 7.73
N ALA A 149 -9.87 -15.88 7.06
CA ALA A 149 -9.70 -14.49 7.44
C ALA A 149 -10.25 -13.56 6.34
N ARG A 150 -10.69 -12.37 6.75
CA ARG A 150 -11.06 -11.31 5.81
C ARG A 150 -9.82 -10.54 5.39
N ALA A 151 -9.72 -10.25 4.10
CA ALA A 151 -8.61 -9.50 3.57
C ALA A 151 -9.00 -8.67 2.34
N VAL A 152 -8.19 -7.65 2.05
CA VAL A 152 -8.26 -6.85 0.83
C VAL A 152 -6.87 -6.74 0.23
N MET A 153 -6.76 -6.99 -1.07
CA MET A 153 -5.56 -6.76 -1.86
C MET A 153 -5.61 -5.37 -2.48
N ILE A 154 -4.49 -4.65 -2.47
CA ILE A 154 -4.36 -3.38 -3.18
C ILE A 154 -3.50 -3.60 -4.43
N GLY A 155 -4.03 -3.22 -5.59
CA GLY A 155 -3.30 -3.19 -6.86
C GLY A 155 -3.60 -4.34 -7.82
N SER A 156 -4.06 -5.49 -7.33
CA SER A 156 -4.40 -6.63 -8.21
C SER A 156 -5.73 -6.43 -8.91
N GLU A 157 -5.78 -6.77 -10.18
CA GLU A 157 -7.06 -6.84 -10.90
C GLU A 157 -7.95 -7.97 -10.36
N PRO A 158 -9.29 -7.81 -10.40
CA PRO A 158 -10.20 -8.85 -9.95
C PRO A 158 -10.01 -10.14 -10.76
N SER A 159 -9.64 -11.23 -10.09
CA SER A 159 -9.71 -12.56 -10.70
C SER A 159 -11.11 -13.13 -10.57
N PRO A 160 -11.69 -13.73 -11.62
CA PRO A 160 -12.98 -14.43 -11.54
C PRO A 160 -13.01 -15.54 -10.50
N GLU A 161 -11.87 -16.14 -10.21
CA GLU A 161 -11.68 -17.21 -9.22
C GLU A 161 -11.09 -16.68 -7.89
N GLY A 162 -10.87 -15.36 -7.81
CA GLY A 162 -10.19 -14.74 -6.67
C GLY A 162 -11.04 -14.71 -5.41
N SER A 163 -10.53 -15.33 -4.37
CA SER A 163 -11.18 -15.38 -3.05
C SER A 163 -10.91 -14.15 -2.19
N VAL A 164 -9.86 -13.38 -2.51
CA VAL A 164 -9.51 -12.14 -1.81
C VAL A 164 -9.91 -10.96 -2.69
N PRO A 165 -10.90 -10.16 -2.26
CA PRO A 165 -11.29 -8.95 -2.96
C PRO A 165 -10.17 -7.92 -3.02
N SER A 166 -10.17 -7.10 -4.08
CA SER A 166 -9.15 -6.10 -4.31
C SER A 166 -9.71 -4.69 -4.47
N VAL A 167 -8.87 -3.71 -4.14
CA VAL A 167 -8.97 -2.35 -4.66
C VAL A 167 -7.93 -2.24 -5.77
N TRP A 168 -8.38 -2.28 -7.02
CA TRP A 168 -7.52 -2.47 -8.18
C TRP A 168 -7.34 -1.20 -9.01
N ILE A 169 -6.23 -1.13 -9.68
CA ILE A 169 -5.90 -0.08 -10.67
C ILE A 169 -5.39 -0.83 -11.89
N GLY A 170 -5.88 -0.48 -13.08
CA GLY A 170 -5.41 -1.06 -14.34
C GLY A 170 -3.99 -0.59 -14.66
N ASP A 171 -2.98 -1.25 -14.12
CA ASP A 171 -1.58 -0.88 -14.31
C ASP A 171 -1.13 -0.97 -15.78
N ASP A 172 -1.75 -1.83 -16.58
CA ASP A 172 -1.54 -1.89 -18.02
C ASP A 172 -2.04 -0.62 -18.73
N THR A 173 -3.26 -0.17 -18.42
CA THR A 173 -3.83 1.09 -18.96
C THR A 173 -3.02 2.31 -18.52
N VAL A 174 -2.55 2.32 -17.27
CA VAL A 174 -1.64 3.35 -16.76
C VAL A 174 -0.34 3.37 -17.54
N ALA A 175 0.25 2.20 -17.80
CA ALA A 175 1.47 2.06 -18.57
C ALA A 175 1.26 2.47 -20.05
N GLU A 176 0.15 2.06 -20.67
CA GLU A 176 -0.21 2.48 -22.02
C GLU A 176 -0.31 4.01 -22.13
N THR A 177 -0.93 4.66 -21.14
CA THR A 177 -1.03 6.12 -21.09
C THR A 177 0.34 6.80 -21.09
N LEU A 178 1.24 6.38 -20.18
CA LEU A 178 2.55 7.02 -20.05
C LEU A 178 3.47 6.74 -21.25
N PHE A 179 3.54 5.48 -21.70
CA PHE A 179 4.39 5.13 -22.83
C PHE A 179 3.87 5.70 -24.15
N SER A 180 2.55 5.72 -24.37
CA SER A 180 1.95 6.35 -25.56
C SER A 180 2.17 7.86 -25.59
N TYR A 181 2.12 8.53 -24.43
CA TYR A 181 2.49 9.93 -24.34
C TYR A 181 3.94 10.18 -24.81
N LEU A 182 4.90 9.37 -24.35
CA LEU A 182 6.29 9.50 -24.78
C LEU A 182 6.46 9.17 -26.28
N ALA A 183 5.77 8.16 -26.79
CA ALA A 183 5.77 7.82 -28.21
C ALA A 183 5.17 8.97 -29.05
N ALA A 184 4.09 9.61 -28.60
CA ALA A 184 3.48 10.76 -29.25
C ALA A 184 4.41 12.00 -29.28
N LEU A 185 5.30 12.15 -28.31
CA LEU A 185 6.38 13.14 -28.35
C LEU A 185 7.47 12.80 -29.37
N GLY A 186 7.50 11.57 -29.91
CA GLY A 186 8.47 11.11 -30.91
C GLY A 186 9.59 10.25 -30.31
N HIS A 187 9.49 9.80 -29.07
CA HIS A 187 10.47 8.88 -28.49
C HIS A 187 10.30 7.47 -29.07
N THR A 188 11.33 6.98 -29.75
CA THR A 188 11.38 5.62 -30.32
C THR A 188 12.29 4.67 -29.54
N ARG A 189 13.07 5.18 -28.57
CA ARG A 189 13.89 4.38 -27.66
C ARG A 189 13.59 4.77 -26.23
N ILE A 190 12.89 3.88 -25.53
CA ILE A 190 12.42 4.11 -24.16
C ILE A 190 13.04 3.03 -23.25
N ALA A 191 13.66 3.45 -22.15
CA ALA A 191 14.09 2.56 -21.09
C ALA A 191 13.09 2.62 -19.92
N TYR A 192 12.70 1.46 -19.41
CA TYR A 192 11.92 1.32 -18.19
C TYR A 192 12.81 0.77 -17.08
N VAL A 193 13.12 1.59 -16.09
CA VAL A 193 13.86 1.22 -14.88
C VAL A 193 12.83 0.76 -13.85
N ALA A 194 12.62 -0.54 -13.82
CA ALA A 194 11.51 -1.20 -13.14
C ALA A 194 11.87 -1.62 -11.72
N GLY A 195 10.85 -1.93 -10.92
CA GLY A 195 10.97 -2.62 -9.64
C GLY A 195 11.27 -4.12 -9.78
N PRO A 196 11.09 -4.90 -8.69
CA PRO A 196 11.24 -6.35 -8.71
C PRO A 196 10.30 -7.04 -9.71
N ALA A 197 10.83 -8.01 -10.46
CA ALA A 197 10.12 -8.65 -11.57
C ALA A 197 8.92 -9.51 -11.12
N GLU A 198 8.93 -9.97 -9.87
CA GLU A 198 7.86 -10.77 -9.28
C GLU A 198 6.58 -9.99 -8.97
N LEU A 199 6.61 -8.67 -9.05
CA LEU A 199 5.46 -7.81 -8.80
C LEU A 199 4.58 -7.70 -10.03
N GLU A 200 3.27 -7.84 -9.86
CA GLU A 200 2.29 -7.85 -10.95
C GLU A 200 2.34 -6.54 -11.77
N HIS A 201 2.35 -5.39 -11.11
CA HIS A 201 2.43 -4.10 -11.80
C HIS A 201 3.72 -3.94 -12.61
N THR A 202 4.87 -4.44 -12.10
CA THR A 202 6.15 -4.43 -12.85
C THR A 202 6.03 -5.23 -14.13
N ARG A 203 5.44 -6.44 -14.05
CA ARG A 203 5.23 -7.31 -15.19
C ARG A 203 4.30 -6.68 -16.22
N LEU A 204 3.12 -6.19 -15.79
CA LEU A 204 2.14 -5.56 -16.69
C LEU A 204 2.72 -4.35 -17.43
N ARG A 205 3.42 -3.46 -16.73
CA ARG A 205 4.10 -2.30 -17.34
C ARG A 205 5.18 -2.71 -18.33
N ALA A 206 5.96 -3.74 -18.02
CA ALA A 206 6.98 -4.27 -18.92
C ALA A 206 6.37 -4.91 -20.19
N GLU A 207 5.26 -5.63 -20.05
CA GLU A 207 4.53 -6.21 -21.18
C GLU A 207 3.96 -5.14 -22.11
N VAL A 208 3.40 -4.05 -21.55
CA VAL A 208 2.92 -2.91 -22.35
C VAL A 208 4.06 -2.33 -23.17
N LEU A 209 5.21 -2.03 -22.55
CA LEU A 209 6.37 -1.51 -23.28
C LEU A 209 6.85 -2.47 -24.38
N GLY A 210 6.80 -3.78 -24.10
CA GLY A 210 7.15 -4.82 -25.07
C GLY A 210 6.21 -4.85 -26.30
N ARG A 211 4.90 -4.65 -26.08
CA ARG A 211 3.89 -4.59 -27.15
C ARG A 211 4.08 -3.38 -28.08
N MET A 212 4.57 -2.25 -27.57
CA MET A 212 4.79 -1.05 -28.35
C MET A 212 5.88 -1.18 -29.44
N ARG A 213 6.61 -2.29 -29.46
CA ARG A 213 7.56 -2.61 -30.54
C ARG A 213 6.89 -2.66 -31.91
N THR A 214 5.62 -3.08 -31.98
CA THR A 214 4.83 -3.06 -33.22
C THR A 214 4.58 -1.65 -33.74
N ASP A 215 4.61 -0.65 -32.86
CA ASP A 215 4.38 0.75 -33.16
C ASP A 215 5.70 1.52 -33.35
N GLY A 216 6.82 0.78 -33.47
CA GLY A 216 8.14 1.35 -33.74
C GLY A 216 8.89 1.86 -32.51
N VAL A 217 8.44 1.49 -31.31
CA VAL A 217 9.13 1.82 -30.04
C VAL A 217 10.04 0.67 -29.63
N GLU A 218 11.34 0.93 -29.56
CA GLU A 218 12.32 0.02 -28.97
C GLU A 218 12.36 0.22 -27.46
N GLY A 219 11.75 -0.70 -26.72
CA GLY A 219 11.71 -0.72 -25.25
C GLY A 219 12.81 -1.59 -24.66
N VAL A 220 13.45 -1.13 -23.59
CA VAL A 220 14.34 -1.93 -22.76
C VAL A 220 13.88 -1.85 -21.29
N VAL A 221 13.74 -3.00 -20.64
CA VAL A 221 13.33 -3.10 -19.23
C VAL A 221 14.55 -3.50 -18.39
N ILE A 222 14.83 -2.77 -17.33
CA ILE A 222 15.91 -3.05 -16.39
C ILE A 222 15.33 -3.20 -14.99
N ILE A 223 15.41 -4.41 -14.47
CA ILE A 223 14.92 -4.76 -13.13
C ILE A 223 15.84 -4.20 -12.05
N THR A 224 15.23 -3.61 -11.03
CA THR A 224 15.92 -3.06 -9.84
C THR A 224 15.19 -3.49 -8.55
N ASP A 225 15.63 -2.95 -7.43
CA ASP A 225 15.07 -3.16 -6.08
C ASP A 225 14.36 -1.91 -5.52
N PHE A 226 13.91 -1.00 -6.38
CA PHE A 226 13.37 0.32 -6.07
C PHE A 226 14.38 1.29 -5.42
N SER A 227 15.61 0.86 -5.14
CA SER A 227 16.56 1.74 -4.46
C SER A 227 17.08 2.86 -5.35
N PRO A 228 17.24 4.10 -4.82
CA PRO A 228 17.86 5.21 -5.56
C PRO A 228 19.30 4.90 -5.97
N ALA A 229 20.03 4.07 -5.21
CA ALA A 229 21.38 3.68 -5.54
C ALA A 229 21.43 2.81 -6.82
N ARG A 230 20.51 1.82 -6.93
CA ARG A 230 20.42 0.97 -8.10
C ARG A 230 19.92 1.75 -9.31
N ALA A 231 18.91 2.61 -9.15
CA ALA A 231 18.42 3.51 -10.19
C ALA A 231 19.53 4.42 -10.72
N SER A 232 20.36 5.00 -9.85
CA SER A 232 21.51 5.82 -10.24
C SER A 232 22.53 5.05 -11.07
N ALA A 233 22.89 3.84 -10.66
CA ALA A 233 23.84 2.99 -11.38
C ALA A 233 23.31 2.61 -12.77
N VAL A 234 22.04 2.23 -12.86
CA VAL A 234 21.36 1.89 -14.13
C VAL A 234 21.32 3.12 -15.05
N THR A 235 20.89 4.27 -14.54
CA THR A 235 20.82 5.52 -15.33
C THR A 235 22.18 5.88 -15.90
N ARG A 236 23.25 5.80 -15.09
CA ARG A 236 24.61 6.07 -15.55
C ARG A 236 25.03 5.12 -16.68
N SER A 237 24.69 3.84 -16.56
CA SER A 237 24.95 2.84 -17.61
C SER A 237 24.20 3.15 -18.91
N LEU A 238 22.90 3.44 -18.81
CA LEU A 238 22.06 3.79 -19.96
C LEU A 238 22.60 5.02 -20.72
N LEU A 239 22.98 6.07 -19.98
CA LEU A 239 23.45 7.33 -20.56
C LEU A 239 24.92 7.28 -21.05
N SER A 240 25.68 6.22 -20.69
CA SER A 240 27.04 5.97 -21.19
C SER A 240 27.08 4.99 -22.36
N GLY A 241 25.98 4.28 -22.63
CA GLY A 241 25.90 3.25 -23.67
C GLY A 241 25.97 3.81 -25.09
N ARG A 242 26.14 2.92 -26.07
CA ARG A 242 26.13 3.31 -27.51
C ARG A 242 24.72 3.56 -28.04
N GLN A 243 23.73 2.81 -27.52
CA GLN A 243 22.30 2.94 -27.87
C GLN A 243 21.58 3.60 -26.69
N GLN A 244 21.76 4.91 -26.55
CA GLN A 244 21.15 5.66 -25.46
C GLN A 244 19.64 5.78 -25.67
N PRO A 245 18.81 5.55 -24.62
CA PRO A 245 17.38 5.87 -24.69
C PRO A 245 17.19 7.37 -24.78
N THR A 246 16.15 7.80 -25.48
CA THR A 246 15.73 9.21 -25.52
C THR A 246 14.76 9.56 -24.40
N ALA A 247 14.15 8.55 -23.79
CA ALA A 247 13.34 8.69 -22.57
C ALA A 247 13.62 7.55 -21.60
N ILE A 248 13.61 7.86 -20.30
CA ILE A 248 13.72 6.87 -19.21
C ILE A 248 12.50 7.04 -18.32
N VAL A 249 11.78 5.93 -18.10
CA VAL A 249 10.65 5.85 -17.18
C VAL A 249 11.08 5.07 -15.95
N TYR A 250 10.76 5.57 -14.77
CA TYR A 250 11.07 4.95 -13.50
C TYR A 250 9.80 4.45 -12.82
N ASP A 251 9.92 3.37 -12.06
CA ASP A 251 8.78 2.78 -11.35
C ASP A 251 8.25 3.68 -10.23
N ASN A 252 9.14 4.41 -9.56
CA ASN A 252 8.75 5.37 -8.54
C ASN A 252 9.50 6.71 -8.67
N ASP A 253 9.01 7.71 -7.97
CA ASP A 253 9.53 9.08 -7.94
C ASP A 253 10.95 9.17 -7.38
N VAL A 254 11.28 8.40 -6.35
CA VAL A 254 12.61 8.38 -5.71
C VAL A 254 13.68 7.92 -6.71
N MET A 255 13.35 6.91 -7.53
CA MET A 255 14.22 6.45 -8.61
C MET A 255 14.38 7.52 -9.70
N ALA A 256 13.28 8.22 -10.06
CA ALA A 256 13.30 9.28 -11.05
C ALA A 256 14.15 10.47 -10.59
N VAL A 257 14.03 10.88 -9.33
CA VAL A 257 14.88 11.95 -8.73
C VAL A 257 16.36 11.54 -8.75
N ALA A 258 16.65 10.28 -8.40
CA ALA A 258 18.01 9.74 -8.46
C ALA A 258 18.57 9.72 -9.90
N GLY A 259 17.72 9.37 -10.87
CA GLY A 259 18.04 9.40 -12.30
C GLY A 259 18.31 10.82 -12.81
N LEU A 260 17.47 11.78 -12.42
CA LEU A 260 17.68 13.20 -12.77
C LEU A 260 19.03 13.70 -12.25
N ARG A 261 19.34 13.41 -11.00
CA ARG A 261 20.63 13.77 -10.42
C ARG A 261 21.80 13.21 -11.25
N VAL A 262 21.74 11.92 -11.64
CA VAL A 262 22.77 11.30 -12.48
C VAL A 262 22.88 11.97 -13.85
N ALA A 263 21.75 12.27 -14.50
CA ALA A 263 21.76 12.98 -15.78
C ALA A 263 22.49 14.34 -15.65
N GLN A 264 22.19 15.10 -14.60
CA GLN A 264 22.85 16.39 -14.30
C GLN A 264 24.35 16.22 -14.02
N GLU A 265 24.77 15.24 -13.21
CA GLU A 265 26.18 14.92 -12.93
C GLU A 265 26.96 14.56 -14.20
N MET A 266 26.29 13.94 -15.18
CA MET A 266 26.87 13.58 -16.48
C MET A 266 26.79 14.72 -17.53
N GLY A 267 26.31 15.89 -17.15
CA GLY A 267 26.13 17.04 -18.05
C GLY A 267 25.03 16.83 -19.09
N ARG A 268 24.08 15.92 -18.87
CA ARG A 268 22.93 15.70 -19.75
C ARG A 268 21.80 16.62 -19.34
N ALA A 269 21.32 17.41 -20.29
CA ALA A 269 20.17 18.28 -20.06
C ALA A 269 18.87 17.50 -20.15
N VAL A 270 18.06 17.59 -19.10
CA VAL A 270 16.69 17.07 -19.06
C VAL A 270 15.75 18.26 -19.27
N PRO A 271 14.82 18.21 -20.22
CA PRO A 271 14.46 17.09 -21.11
C PRO A 271 15.21 17.01 -22.44
N ARG A 272 16.10 17.98 -22.77
CA ARG A 272 16.66 18.15 -24.11
C ARG A 272 17.45 16.92 -24.62
N ASP A 273 18.31 16.35 -23.77
CA ASP A 273 19.19 15.22 -24.15
C ASP A 273 18.54 13.87 -23.78
N VAL A 274 17.70 13.85 -22.76
CA VAL A 274 16.91 12.69 -22.31
C VAL A 274 15.67 13.17 -21.57
N SER A 275 14.51 12.61 -21.86
CA SER A 275 13.27 12.80 -21.11
C SER A 275 13.22 11.83 -19.94
N LEU A 276 12.68 12.28 -18.79
CA LEU A 276 12.48 11.44 -17.60
C LEU A 276 11.01 11.46 -17.18
N ALA A 277 10.46 10.30 -16.80
CA ALA A 277 9.10 10.17 -16.28
C ALA A 277 9.03 9.13 -15.16
N SER A 278 7.95 9.14 -14.39
CA SER A 278 7.73 8.24 -13.26
C SER A 278 6.31 7.67 -13.27
N PHE A 279 6.16 6.42 -12.79
CA PHE A 279 4.84 5.85 -12.52
C PHE A 279 4.24 6.31 -11.20
N ASP A 280 5.03 6.84 -10.28
CA ASP A 280 4.55 7.49 -9.06
C ASP A 280 4.87 8.97 -9.06
N ASP A 281 3.99 9.73 -8.44
CA ASP A 281 4.13 11.17 -8.24
C ASP A 281 4.32 11.50 -6.77
N SER A 282 5.01 12.60 -6.50
CA SER A 282 5.17 13.14 -5.16
C SER A 282 5.35 14.66 -5.18
N VAL A 283 5.21 15.27 -4.01
CA VAL A 283 5.52 16.70 -3.82
C VAL A 283 6.97 17.01 -4.27
N ILE A 284 7.92 16.11 -3.99
CA ILE A 284 9.33 16.31 -4.37
C ILE A 284 9.48 16.29 -5.88
N ALA A 285 8.85 15.34 -6.58
CA ALA A 285 8.89 15.25 -8.04
C ALA A 285 8.37 16.52 -8.72
N GLY A 286 7.40 17.20 -8.09
CA GLY A 286 6.85 18.48 -8.55
C GLY A 286 7.71 19.71 -8.22
N LEU A 287 8.56 19.65 -7.19
CA LEU A 287 9.31 20.82 -6.68
C LEU A 287 10.76 20.88 -7.17
N ILE A 288 11.32 19.78 -7.66
CA ILE A 288 12.68 19.76 -8.20
C ILE A 288 12.74 20.39 -9.59
N ASN A 289 13.93 20.73 -10.08
CA ASN A 289 14.13 21.37 -11.39
C ASN A 289 15.04 20.52 -12.29
N PRO A 290 14.55 20.08 -13.48
CA PRO A 290 13.16 20.16 -13.94
C PRO A 290 12.20 19.29 -13.11
N SER A 291 10.95 19.72 -13.00
CA SER A 291 9.89 18.93 -12.36
C SER A 291 9.57 17.68 -13.18
N ILE A 292 9.34 16.54 -12.52
CA ILE A 292 9.20 15.24 -13.15
C ILE A 292 7.77 15.01 -13.65
N THR A 293 7.62 14.66 -14.93
CA THR A 293 6.39 14.12 -15.50
C THR A 293 6.06 12.79 -14.84
N ALA A 294 4.82 12.63 -14.35
CA ALA A 294 4.45 11.45 -13.57
C ALA A 294 3.00 11.02 -13.80
N MET A 295 2.71 9.77 -13.46
CA MET A 295 1.34 9.29 -13.27
C MET A 295 0.90 9.63 -11.85
N THR A 296 0.01 10.62 -11.73
CA THR A 296 -0.49 11.11 -10.43
C THR A 296 -1.72 10.29 -10.06
N ARG A 297 -1.71 9.71 -8.86
CA ARG A 297 -2.85 8.97 -8.29
C ARG A 297 -3.14 9.48 -6.88
N ASP A 298 -4.40 9.40 -6.47
CA ASP A 298 -4.80 9.67 -5.09
C ASP A 298 -4.56 8.42 -4.24
N THR A 299 -3.34 8.31 -3.70
CA THR A 299 -2.92 7.16 -2.89
C THR A 299 -3.58 7.17 -1.51
N PHE A 300 -3.96 8.35 -1.01
CA PHE A 300 -4.72 8.49 0.24
C PHE A 300 -6.12 7.89 0.05
N GLU A 301 -6.85 8.28 -1.01
CA GLU A 301 -8.16 7.70 -1.34
C GLU A 301 -8.08 6.18 -1.59
N LEU A 302 -6.99 5.70 -2.20
CA LEU A 302 -6.75 4.26 -2.38
C LEU A 302 -6.72 3.52 -1.03
N GLY A 303 -6.04 4.09 -0.04
CA GLY A 303 -6.01 3.59 1.33
C GLY A 303 -7.37 3.59 2.01
N GLU A 304 -8.13 4.68 1.87
CA GLU A 304 -9.49 4.78 2.42
C GLU A 304 -10.44 3.74 1.81
N ARG A 305 -10.38 3.52 0.49
CA ARG A 305 -11.19 2.50 -0.19
C ARG A 305 -10.85 1.09 0.28
N ALA A 306 -9.56 0.77 0.46
CA ALA A 306 -9.13 -0.52 0.97
C ALA A 306 -9.62 -0.78 2.40
N ALA A 307 -9.47 0.19 3.28
CA ALA A 307 -9.97 0.09 4.66
C ALA A 307 -11.50 -0.01 4.69
N THR A 308 -12.21 0.76 3.86
CA THR A 308 -13.68 0.72 3.77
C THR A 308 -14.16 -0.66 3.33
N LEU A 309 -13.59 -1.22 2.26
CA LEU A 309 -13.96 -2.55 1.77
C LEU A 309 -13.72 -3.62 2.82
N LEU A 310 -12.57 -3.57 3.50
CA LEU A 310 -12.24 -4.53 4.56
C LEU A 310 -13.19 -4.44 5.76
N LEU A 311 -13.50 -3.23 6.23
CA LEU A 311 -14.45 -3.03 7.34
C LEU A 311 -15.85 -3.57 7.01
N GLN A 312 -16.33 -3.31 5.79
CA GLN A 312 -17.61 -3.85 5.32
C GLN A 312 -17.61 -5.38 5.28
N GLN A 313 -16.52 -6.03 4.82
CA GLN A 313 -16.39 -7.48 4.83
C GLN A 313 -16.37 -8.06 6.26
N ILE A 314 -15.65 -7.41 7.18
CA ILE A 314 -15.61 -7.81 8.61
C ILE A 314 -16.99 -7.70 9.24
N GLU A 315 -17.77 -6.67 8.89
CA GLU A 315 -19.12 -6.47 9.40
C GLU A 315 -20.10 -7.48 8.82
N ALA A 316 -20.06 -7.68 7.51
CA ALA A 316 -20.93 -8.61 6.79
C ALA A 316 -20.60 -10.10 7.08
N GLY A 317 -19.36 -10.39 7.49
CA GLY A 317 -18.87 -11.76 7.69
C GLY A 317 -18.65 -12.55 6.39
N VAL A 318 -18.65 -11.86 5.22
CA VAL A 318 -18.46 -12.44 3.89
C VAL A 318 -17.53 -11.57 3.06
N ASN A 319 -16.93 -12.16 2.01
CA ASN A 319 -16.19 -11.38 1.04
C ASN A 319 -17.15 -10.58 0.17
N LEU A 320 -16.83 -9.32 -0.09
CA LEU A 320 -17.55 -8.42 -0.97
C LEU A 320 -16.83 -8.33 -2.33
N PRO A 321 -17.51 -7.87 -3.39
CA PRO A 321 -16.86 -7.66 -4.68
C PRO A 321 -15.68 -6.70 -4.60
N SER A 322 -14.68 -6.90 -5.47
CA SER A 322 -13.59 -5.95 -5.68
C SER A 322 -14.12 -4.60 -6.16
N VAL A 323 -13.40 -3.54 -5.86
CA VAL A 323 -13.74 -2.17 -6.26
C VAL A 323 -12.59 -1.54 -7.03
N GLU A 324 -12.92 -0.67 -7.96
CA GLU A 324 -11.91 0.11 -8.69
C GLU A 324 -11.33 1.19 -7.77
N GLY A 325 -10.01 1.36 -7.82
CA GLY A 325 -9.30 2.43 -7.13
C GLY A 325 -9.42 3.77 -7.88
N PRO A 326 -8.84 4.86 -7.33
CA PRO A 326 -8.80 6.13 -8.04
C PRO A 326 -7.95 6.02 -9.31
N THR A 327 -8.50 6.47 -10.44
CA THR A 327 -7.85 6.39 -11.74
C THR A 327 -6.63 7.32 -11.80
N PRO A 328 -5.42 6.80 -12.06
CA PRO A 328 -4.24 7.63 -12.25
C PRO A 328 -4.35 8.52 -13.48
N VAL A 329 -3.84 9.74 -13.39
CA VAL A 329 -3.80 10.70 -14.51
C VAL A 329 -2.37 11.09 -14.83
N LEU A 330 -2.08 11.30 -16.12
CA LEU A 330 -0.78 11.80 -16.55
C LEU A 330 -0.65 13.29 -16.20
N THR A 331 0.32 13.62 -15.39
CA THR A 331 0.73 14.99 -15.08
C THR A 331 2.01 15.31 -15.82
N ALA A 332 1.88 15.88 -17.02
CA ALA A 332 3.03 16.31 -17.83
C ALA A 332 3.70 17.53 -17.20
N ARG A 333 5.03 17.47 -17.05
CA ARG A 333 5.87 18.52 -16.46
C ARG A 333 7.11 18.80 -17.32
N GLU A 334 8.10 19.47 -16.75
CA GLU A 334 9.28 19.99 -17.44
C GLU A 334 10.28 18.91 -17.89
N SER A 335 10.23 17.70 -17.29
CA SER A 335 11.21 16.64 -17.56
C SER A 335 11.00 15.86 -18.85
N THR A 336 9.94 16.17 -19.62
CA THR A 336 9.65 15.52 -20.91
C THR A 336 9.46 16.54 -22.02
N ALA A 337 10.04 16.26 -23.18
CA ALA A 337 9.89 17.05 -24.42
C ALA A 337 10.16 16.15 -25.62
N PRO A 338 9.80 16.56 -26.84
CA PRO A 338 10.23 15.85 -28.05
C PRO A 338 11.75 15.60 -28.06
N PRO A 339 12.21 14.40 -28.47
CA PRO A 339 13.64 14.10 -28.51
C PRO A 339 14.35 15.07 -29.48
N ALA A 340 15.57 15.47 -29.11
CA ALA A 340 16.41 16.22 -30.02
C ALA A 340 16.58 15.40 -31.34
N ARG A 341 16.33 16.03 -32.49
CA ARG A 341 16.58 15.36 -33.77
C ARG A 341 18.05 14.95 -33.81
N LEU A 342 18.29 13.65 -33.96
CA LEU A 342 19.64 13.16 -34.26
C LEU A 342 20.06 13.81 -35.56
N ALA A 343 21.06 14.71 -35.48
CA ALA A 343 21.63 15.39 -36.62
C ALA A 343 22.45 14.43 -37.49
#